data_b7bc21dfa84c38986b2ce6f4b3930e80
#
_entry.id   b7bc21dfa84c38986b2ce6f4b3930e80
#
_cell.length_a   1.000
_cell.length_b   1.000
_cell.length_c   1.000
_cell.angle_alpha   90.00
_cell.angle_beta   90.00
_cell.angle_gamma   90.00
#
_symmetry.space_group_name_H-M   'P 1'
#
loop_
_entity.id
_entity.type
_entity.pdbx_description
1 polymer ?
#
loop_
_entity_poly.entity_id
_entity_poly.type
_entity_poly.pdbx_seq_one_letter_code
_entity_poly.pdbx_strand_id
1 'polypeptide(L)'
;MMDWTDRHCRYLHRLLTKRTLLYTEMVTTGALMHGSVQRHLRFNAEEHPVALQLGGSESADLAHAARLGEQWGYDEINLNCGCPSERVQRGAFGACLMAEPQTVADGVKAMRDAVSIPVTVKHRIGIDRVESYDFVRDFVGTVSEAGCSVFLVHARNAWLEGLSPKENREIPPLRYSLAYQLKRDFPSLTIAVNGGITGNDQIAEHLKHVDGVMVGREAYHNPWLLTTWDEAFFEDAPSTLTREAVEEQMVAYMERAFIEDGCPWYAIARHMLGLRHGLRGARKWRQVWSDHRLKPLPPREVWAIARAQAGEETEATSA
;
A
#
# COMPACT_ATOMS: atom_id res chain seq x y z
N MET A 1 3.21 -1.55 2.60
CA MET A 1 3.71 -2.90 3.04
C MET A 1 5.22 -2.86 3.04
N MET A 2 5.84 -3.05 4.22
CA MET A 2 7.30 -2.96 4.36
C MET A 2 8.01 -3.88 3.35
N ASP A 3 9.09 -3.39 2.77
CA ASP A 3 9.89 -4.01 1.71
C ASP A 3 9.17 -4.25 0.37
N TRP A 4 7.89 -3.92 0.26
CA TRP A 4 7.09 -4.18 -0.95
C TRP A 4 6.60 -2.90 -1.64
N THR A 5 6.04 -1.94 -0.91
CA THR A 5 5.42 -0.76 -1.52
C THR A 5 6.32 0.48 -1.48
N ASP A 6 7.60 0.28 -1.81
CA ASP A 6 8.52 1.37 -2.06
C ASP A 6 8.15 2.16 -3.35
N ARG A 7 8.87 3.23 -3.66
CA ARG A 7 8.60 4.07 -4.83
C ARG A 7 8.63 3.31 -6.16
N HIS A 8 9.42 2.23 -6.24
CA HIS A 8 9.55 1.45 -7.47
C HIS A 8 8.34 0.56 -7.71
N CYS A 9 7.79 -0.03 -6.63
CA CYS A 9 6.53 -0.76 -6.69
C CYS A 9 5.37 0.19 -7.02
N ARG A 10 5.31 1.38 -6.39
CA ARG A 10 4.24 2.35 -6.65
C ARG A 10 4.30 2.90 -8.07
N TYR A 11 5.50 3.10 -8.64
CA TYR A 11 5.67 3.43 -10.05
C TYR A 11 5.04 2.35 -10.95
N LEU A 12 5.35 1.07 -10.74
CA LEU A 12 4.71 -0.02 -11.47
C LEU A 12 3.19 -0.01 -11.30
N HIS A 13 2.69 0.13 -10.08
CA HIS A 13 1.24 0.17 -9.84
C HIS A 13 0.58 1.35 -10.57
N ARG A 14 1.23 2.51 -10.64
CA ARG A 14 0.71 3.68 -11.35
C ARG A 14 0.69 3.51 -12.87
N LEU A 15 1.56 2.70 -13.44
CA LEU A 15 1.44 2.31 -14.85
C LEU A 15 0.17 1.49 -15.12
N LEU A 16 -0.32 0.74 -14.12
CA LEU A 16 -1.45 -0.19 -14.24
C LEU A 16 -2.81 0.44 -13.89
N THR A 17 -2.84 1.45 -13.03
CA THR A 17 -4.07 2.17 -12.64
C THR A 17 -3.77 3.66 -12.45
N LYS A 18 -4.63 4.53 -12.97
CA LYS A 18 -4.48 5.98 -12.86
C LYS A 18 -5.24 6.57 -11.67
N ARG A 19 -6.29 5.88 -11.21
CA ARG A 19 -7.26 6.42 -10.25
C ARG A 19 -7.02 5.98 -8.82
N THR A 20 -6.48 4.78 -8.63
CA THR A 20 -6.31 4.20 -7.29
C THR A 20 -5.31 5.00 -6.45
N LEU A 21 -5.69 5.34 -5.22
CA LEU A 21 -4.78 5.96 -4.25
C LEU A 21 -3.71 4.95 -3.81
N LEU A 22 -2.45 5.29 -4.01
CA LEU A 22 -1.31 4.45 -3.61
C LEU A 22 -0.82 4.86 -2.22
N TYR A 23 -0.30 3.88 -1.47
CA TYR A 23 0.22 4.10 -0.11
C TYR A 23 1.70 3.76 -0.05
N THR A 24 2.47 4.60 0.65
CA THR A 24 3.87 4.30 0.96
C THR A 24 3.98 3.12 1.92
N GLU A 25 5.20 2.65 2.13
CA GLU A 25 5.54 1.90 3.32
C GLU A 25 5.34 2.79 4.56
N MET A 26 5.26 2.17 5.75
CA MET A 26 5.18 2.95 6.99
C MET A 26 6.53 3.62 7.28
N VAL A 27 6.54 4.94 7.30
CA VAL A 27 7.67 5.77 7.71
C VAL A 27 7.48 6.19 9.16
N THR A 28 8.46 5.91 10.03
CA THR A 28 8.36 6.33 11.44
C THR A 28 8.73 7.80 11.61
N THR A 29 8.09 8.50 12.55
CA THR A 29 8.46 9.88 12.89
C THR A 29 9.93 10.00 13.24
N GLY A 30 10.48 9.05 14.02
CA GLY A 30 11.91 9.03 14.36
C GLY A 30 12.84 8.91 13.15
N ALA A 31 12.42 8.23 12.06
CA ALA A 31 13.20 8.16 10.82
C ALA A 31 13.26 9.53 10.12
N LEU A 32 12.21 10.34 10.22
CA LEU A 32 12.17 11.70 9.65
C LEU A 32 12.87 12.72 10.53
N MET A 33 12.84 12.55 11.87
CA MET A 33 13.51 13.45 12.80
C MET A 33 15.04 13.28 12.81
N HIS A 34 15.53 12.04 12.67
CA HIS A 34 16.93 11.69 12.89
C HIS A 34 17.63 11.07 11.69
N GLY A 35 16.89 10.73 10.63
CA GLY A 35 17.39 10.10 9.42
C GLY A 35 17.43 11.03 8.21
N SER A 36 17.65 10.45 7.03
CA SER A 36 17.59 11.17 5.77
C SER A 36 16.14 11.28 5.29
N VAL A 37 15.56 12.47 5.40
CA VAL A 37 14.20 12.77 4.93
C VAL A 37 14.04 12.40 3.46
N GLN A 38 15.01 12.79 2.61
CA GLN A 38 15.00 12.48 1.18
C GLN A 38 14.89 10.97 0.90
N ARG A 39 15.62 10.16 1.65
CA ARG A 39 15.58 8.70 1.49
C ARG A 39 14.20 8.12 1.77
N HIS A 40 13.48 8.68 2.73
CA HIS A 40 12.19 8.16 3.20
C HIS A 40 11.00 8.75 2.45
N LEU A 41 11.08 10.02 2.02
CA LEU A 41 9.96 10.71 1.41
C LEU A 41 10.05 10.83 -0.11
N ARG A 42 11.17 10.50 -0.73
CA ARG A 42 11.30 10.57 -2.18
C ARG A 42 10.33 9.62 -2.88
N PHE A 43 9.61 10.12 -3.86
CA PHE A 43 8.73 9.37 -4.76
C PHE A 43 8.80 9.92 -6.18
N ASN A 44 8.21 9.23 -7.15
CA ASN A 44 8.18 9.68 -8.55
C ASN A 44 6.92 10.52 -8.79
N ALA A 45 7.03 11.58 -9.60
CA ALA A 45 5.89 12.46 -9.89
C ALA A 45 4.68 11.71 -10.49
N GLU A 46 4.95 10.60 -11.17
CA GLU A 46 3.93 9.74 -11.76
C GLU A 46 3.07 9.01 -10.70
N GLU A 47 3.54 8.86 -9.45
CA GLU A 47 2.84 8.06 -8.42
C GLU A 47 1.53 8.65 -7.93
N HIS A 48 1.26 9.95 -8.18
CA HIS A 48 0.02 10.60 -7.74
C HIS A 48 -1.27 9.91 -8.27
N PRO A 49 -2.33 9.84 -7.43
CA PRO A 49 -2.37 10.25 -6.03
C PRO A 49 -1.67 9.24 -5.10
N VAL A 50 -0.90 9.75 -4.14
CA VAL A 50 -0.10 8.94 -3.22
C VAL A 50 -0.20 9.44 -1.77
N ALA A 51 -0.47 8.52 -0.84
CA ALA A 51 -0.55 8.78 0.59
C ALA A 51 0.76 8.39 1.30
N LEU A 52 1.24 9.28 2.18
CA LEU A 52 2.33 8.98 3.11
C LEU A 52 1.78 8.30 4.36
N GLN A 53 2.18 7.07 4.64
CA GLN A 53 1.82 6.41 5.89
C GLN A 53 2.87 6.64 6.97
N LEU A 54 2.46 7.22 8.09
CA LEU A 54 3.29 7.51 9.26
C LEU A 54 3.07 6.49 10.39
N GLY A 55 4.14 6.24 11.15
CA GLY A 55 4.09 5.53 12.42
C GLY A 55 4.74 6.37 13.51
N GLY A 56 4.01 6.60 14.59
CA GLY A 56 4.43 7.40 15.73
C GLY A 56 3.28 7.58 16.72
N SER A 57 3.56 8.12 17.91
CA SER A 57 2.58 8.40 18.96
C SER A 57 2.67 9.82 19.50
N GLU A 58 3.86 10.46 19.40
CA GLU A 58 4.07 11.81 19.90
C GLU A 58 3.47 12.85 18.95
N SER A 59 2.50 13.64 19.45
CA SER A 59 1.74 14.60 18.64
C SER A 59 2.62 15.64 17.93
N ALA A 60 3.67 16.14 18.61
CA ALA A 60 4.60 17.12 18.01
C ALA A 60 5.40 16.51 16.85
N ASP A 61 5.87 15.28 16.99
CA ASP A 61 6.61 14.56 15.96
C ASP A 61 5.72 14.20 14.77
N LEU A 62 4.48 13.78 15.03
CA LEU A 62 3.47 13.51 14.01
C LEU A 62 3.14 14.77 13.21
N ALA A 63 2.93 15.91 13.88
CA ALA A 63 2.69 17.19 13.21
C ALA A 63 3.88 17.63 12.34
N HIS A 64 5.11 17.43 12.83
CA HIS A 64 6.32 17.71 12.04
C HIS A 64 6.43 16.80 10.81
N ALA A 65 6.24 15.50 11.01
CA ALA A 65 6.27 14.51 9.92
C ALA A 65 5.18 14.76 8.86
N ALA A 66 3.99 15.17 9.30
CA ALA A 66 2.90 15.54 8.39
C ALA A 66 3.26 16.76 7.53
N ARG A 67 3.83 17.83 8.13
CA ARG A 67 4.33 19.01 7.37
C ARG A 67 5.36 18.60 6.33
N LEU A 68 6.31 17.74 6.68
CA LEU A 68 7.28 17.23 5.72
C LEU A 68 6.58 16.48 4.58
N GLY A 69 5.59 15.64 4.89
CA GLY A 69 4.81 14.94 3.87
C GLY A 69 4.13 15.90 2.89
N GLU A 70 3.44 16.92 3.38
CA GLU A 70 2.80 17.94 2.54
C GLU A 70 3.82 18.73 1.71
N GLN A 71 4.95 19.14 2.30
CA GLN A 71 6.04 19.86 1.60
C GLN A 71 6.67 19.01 0.48
N TRP A 72 6.71 17.70 0.64
CA TRP A 72 7.17 16.77 -0.39
C TRP A 72 6.14 16.50 -1.46
N GLY A 73 4.88 16.96 -1.28
CA GLY A 73 3.81 16.87 -2.27
C GLY A 73 2.94 15.64 -2.14
N TYR A 74 2.91 14.96 -1.01
CA TYR A 74 1.96 13.86 -0.79
C TYR A 74 0.52 14.35 -0.77
N ASP A 75 -0.41 13.53 -1.28
CA ASP A 75 -1.83 13.89 -1.39
C ASP A 75 -2.61 13.61 -0.10
N GLU A 76 -2.09 12.75 0.78
CA GLU A 76 -2.72 12.33 2.03
C GLU A 76 -1.64 11.95 3.06
N ILE A 77 -1.91 12.23 4.33
CA ILE A 77 -1.17 11.68 5.48
C ILE A 77 -2.02 10.60 6.13
N ASN A 78 -1.48 9.40 6.28
CA ASN A 78 -2.17 8.28 6.91
C ASN A 78 -1.43 7.83 8.19
N LEU A 79 -2.12 7.75 9.32
CA LEU A 79 -1.56 7.23 10.57
C LEU A 79 -1.77 5.72 10.67
N ASN A 80 -0.71 4.98 10.94
CA ASN A 80 -0.78 3.53 11.15
C ASN A 80 -1.09 3.18 12.61
N CYS A 81 -2.30 2.67 12.85
CA CYS A 81 -2.74 2.09 14.12
C CYS A 81 -3.07 0.59 13.97
N GLY A 82 -2.38 -0.13 13.06
CA GLY A 82 -2.71 -1.53 12.76
C GLY A 82 -1.54 -2.50 12.65
N CYS A 83 -0.29 -2.04 12.71
CA CYS A 83 0.89 -2.89 12.63
C CYS A 83 1.18 -3.56 13.99
N PRO A 84 1.22 -4.92 14.07
CA PRO A 84 1.44 -5.64 15.31
C PRO A 84 2.90 -6.05 15.55
N SER A 85 3.88 -5.55 14.78
CA SER A 85 5.26 -6.00 14.90
C SER A 85 5.91 -5.57 16.22
N GLU A 86 6.75 -6.41 16.82
CA GLU A 86 7.46 -6.12 18.07
C GLU A 86 8.26 -4.80 18.02
N ARG A 87 8.89 -4.51 16.88
CA ARG A 87 9.65 -3.26 16.69
C ARG A 87 8.73 -2.05 16.83
N VAL A 88 7.52 -2.15 16.31
CA VAL A 88 6.49 -1.11 16.36
C VAL A 88 5.95 -0.97 17.77
N GLN A 89 5.69 -2.08 18.46
CA GLN A 89 5.23 -2.09 19.85
C GLN A 89 6.27 -1.49 20.80
N ARG A 90 7.56 -1.81 20.63
CA ARG A 90 8.65 -1.20 21.41
C ARG A 90 8.73 0.32 21.22
N GLY A 91 8.32 0.82 20.07
CA GLY A 91 8.19 2.25 19.79
C GLY A 91 6.87 2.87 20.25
N ALA A 92 6.00 2.13 20.94
CA ALA A 92 4.69 2.54 21.42
C ALA A 92 3.78 3.15 20.32
N PHE A 93 3.76 2.55 19.12
CA PHE A 93 2.88 2.94 18.01
C PHE A 93 2.33 1.72 17.26
N GLY A 94 1.54 1.91 16.20
CA GLY A 94 0.88 0.83 15.46
C GLY A 94 -0.35 0.28 16.17
N ALA A 95 -0.53 -1.05 16.20
CA ALA A 95 -1.77 -1.67 16.70
C ALA A 95 -2.00 -1.46 18.21
N CYS A 96 -0.96 -1.31 19.02
CA CYS A 96 -1.11 -1.04 20.45
C CYS A 96 -1.83 0.29 20.74
N LEU A 97 -1.73 1.27 19.82
CA LEU A 97 -2.44 2.55 19.93
C LEU A 97 -3.97 2.41 19.90
N MET A 98 -4.50 1.29 19.45
CA MET A 98 -5.94 1.07 19.53
C MET A 98 -6.47 0.98 20.98
N ALA A 99 -5.59 0.69 21.96
CA ALA A 99 -5.93 0.77 23.39
C ALA A 99 -5.86 2.20 23.94
N GLU A 100 -5.33 3.16 23.17
CA GLU A 100 -5.10 4.54 23.57
C GLU A 100 -5.76 5.52 22.57
N PRO A 101 -7.09 5.47 22.40
CA PRO A 101 -7.77 6.25 21.36
C PRO A 101 -7.57 7.77 21.54
N GLN A 102 -7.38 8.26 22.75
CA GLN A 102 -7.11 9.68 23.00
C GLN A 102 -5.72 10.08 22.49
N THR A 103 -4.69 9.27 22.66
CA THR A 103 -3.35 9.51 22.09
C THR A 103 -3.41 9.61 20.57
N VAL A 104 -4.22 8.75 19.92
CA VAL A 104 -4.43 8.80 18.47
C VAL A 104 -5.20 10.07 18.07
N ALA A 105 -6.24 10.43 18.81
CA ALA A 105 -7.03 11.63 18.58
C ALA A 105 -6.16 12.90 18.66
N ASP A 106 -5.34 13.01 19.70
CA ASP A 106 -4.41 14.13 19.89
C ASP A 106 -3.38 14.23 18.75
N GLY A 107 -2.83 13.08 18.32
CA GLY A 107 -1.93 12.99 17.17
C GLY A 107 -2.61 13.41 15.86
N VAL A 108 -3.82 12.94 15.60
CA VAL A 108 -4.62 13.30 14.42
C VAL A 108 -4.92 14.80 14.41
N LYS A 109 -5.34 15.35 15.56
CA LYS A 109 -5.59 16.79 15.69
C LYS A 109 -4.32 17.59 15.38
N ALA A 110 -3.20 17.23 15.97
CA ALA A 110 -1.93 17.91 15.74
C ALA A 110 -1.47 17.86 14.27
N MET A 111 -1.65 16.73 13.59
CA MET A 111 -1.37 16.63 12.16
C MET A 111 -2.30 17.52 11.34
N ARG A 112 -3.62 17.48 11.58
CA ARG A 112 -4.62 18.29 10.88
C ARG A 112 -4.41 19.79 11.06
N ASP A 113 -4.01 20.22 12.24
CA ASP A 113 -3.67 21.63 12.50
C ASP A 113 -2.38 22.06 11.77
N ALA A 114 -1.55 21.10 11.35
CA ALA A 114 -0.25 21.33 10.73
C ALA A 114 -0.27 21.32 9.20
N VAL A 115 -1.27 20.70 8.57
CA VAL A 115 -1.36 20.51 7.10
C VAL A 115 -2.76 20.80 6.55
N SER A 116 -2.85 21.06 5.24
CA SER A 116 -4.11 21.27 4.53
C SER A 116 -4.64 20.01 3.82
N ILE A 117 -3.77 19.02 3.61
CA ILE A 117 -4.12 17.75 2.98
C ILE A 117 -4.83 16.81 3.97
N PRO A 118 -5.63 15.84 3.49
CA PRO A 118 -6.34 14.90 4.34
C PRO A 118 -5.43 14.14 5.31
N VAL A 119 -5.89 13.97 6.56
CA VAL A 119 -5.28 13.10 7.58
C VAL A 119 -6.23 11.96 7.89
N THR A 120 -5.79 10.73 7.65
CA THR A 120 -6.58 9.51 7.72
C THR A 120 -5.97 8.50 8.69
N VAL A 121 -6.74 7.50 9.13
CA VAL A 121 -6.25 6.48 10.07
C VAL A 121 -6.48 5.08 9.51
N LYS A 122 -5.43 4.23 9.57
CA LYS A 122 -5.53 2.82 9.23
C LYS A 122 -5.35 1.97 10.49
N HIS A 123 -6.38 1.17 10.83
CA HIS A 123 -6.42 0.42 12.07
C HIS A 123 -6.93 -1.02 11.89
N ARG A 124 -6.96 -1.78 12.98
CA ARG A 124 -7.56 -3.12 13.08
C ARG A 124 -8.96 -3.04 13.70
N ILE A 125 -9.62 -4.19 13.88
CA ILE A 125 -10.95 -4.26 14.55
C ILE A 125 -10.84 -4.57 16.05
N GLY A 126 -9.65 -4.88 16.54
CA GLY A 126 -9.35 -5.18 17.94
C GLY A 126 -7.89 -5.57 18.11
N ILE A 127 -7.49 -5.75 19.36
CA ILE A 127 -6.16 -6.22 19.77
C ILE A 127 -6.30 -7.43 20.71
N ASP A 128 -5.40 -8.39 20.55
CA ASP A 128 -5.36 -9.63 21.33
C ASP A 128 -6.76 -10.28 21.46
N ARG A 129 -7.23 -10.49 22.68
CA ARG A 129 -8.54 -11.07 22.97
C ARG A 129 -9.69 -10.05 23.06
N VAL A 130 -9.39 -8.76 22.85
CA VAL A 130 -10.43 -7.73 22.82
C VAL A 130 -11.08 -7.73 21.45
N GLU A 131 -12.25 -8.36 21.36
CA GLU A 131 -12.95 -8.64 20.09
C GLU A 131 -14.33 -7.98 20.02
N SER A 132 -14.71 -7.16 21.00
CA SER A 132 -16.03 -6.50 21.02
C SER A 132 -16.13 -5.43 19.93
N TYR A 133 -17.33 -5.28 19.39
CA TYR A 133 -17.62 -4.17 18.47
C TYR A 133 -17.46 -2.81 19.17
N ASP A 134 -17.87 -2.71 20.45
CA ASP A 134 -17.74 -1.46 21.21
C ASP A 134 -16.31 -0.94 21.23
N PHE A 135 -15.31 -1.81 21.35
CA PHE A 135 -13.91 -1.40 21.34
C PHE A 135 -13.53 -0.64 20.06
N VAL A 136 -13.87 -1.18 18.89
CA VAL A 136 -13.53 -0.52 17.63
C VAL A 136 -14.45 0.68 17.34
N ARG A 137 -15.72 0.64 17.76
CA ARG A 137 -16.65 1.76 17.68
C ARG A 137 -16.14 2.95 18.50
N ASP A 138 -15.75 2.72 19.74
CA ASP A 138 -15.30 3.77 20.65
C ASP A 138 -13.96 4.36 20.19
N PHE A 139 -13.06 3.52 19.64
CA PHE A 139 -11.84 3.99 18.99
C PHE A 139 -12.16 4.93 17.81
N VAL A 140 -13.01 4.51 16.88
CA VAL A 140 -13.40 5.32 15.72
C VAL A 140 -14.14 6.58 16.17
N GLY A 141 -15.05 6.49 17.14
CA GLY A 141 -15.77 7.63 17.72
C GLY A 141 -14.81 8.68 18.25
N THR A 142 -13.92 8.31 19.18
CA THR A 142 -12.95 9.23 19.78
C THR A 142 -12.05 9.91 18.75
N VAL A 143 -11.53 9.14 17.79
CA VAL A 143 -10.63 9.68 16.76
C VAL A 143 -11.39 10.55 15.75
N SER A 144 -12.65 10.25 15.46
CA SER A 144 -13.48 11.06 14.58
C SER A 144 -13.84 12.43 15.20
N GLU A 145 -14.03 12.49 16.51
CA GLU A 145 -14.24 13.76 17.25
C GLU A 145 -13.03 14.71 17.14
N ALA A 146 -11.81 14.18 16.99
CA ALA A 146 -10.62 14.95 16.66
C ALA A 146 -10.56 15.41 15.20
N GLY A 147 -11.57 15.04 14.41
CA GLY A 147 -11.79 15.46 13.02
C GLY A 147 -11.27 14.50 11.96
N CYS A 148 -10.85 13.27 12.30
CA CYS A 148 -10.59 12.24 11.30
C CYS A 148 -11.91 11.83 10.63
N SER A 149 -11.99 11.93 9.32
CA SER A 149 -13.19 11.56 8.54
C SER A 149 -13.03 10.30 7.71
N VAL A 150 -11.82 9.73 7.62
CA VAL A 150 -11.50 8.58 6.78
C VAL A 150 -10.77 7.50 7.59
N PHE A 151 -11.35 6.31 7.63
CA PHE A 151 -10.82 5.15 8.35
C PHE A 151 -10.64 3.95 7.43
N LEU A 152 -9.44 3.37 7.42
CA LEU A 152 -9.14 2.14 6.69
C LEU A 152 -9.08 0.97 7.68
N VAL A 153 -10.08 0.10 7.63
CA VAL A 153 -10.32 -0.95 8.62
C VAL A 153 -9.78 -2.29 8.13
N HIS A 154 -8.66 -2.76 8.69
CA HIS A 154 -8.24 -4.13 8.45
C HIS A 154 -9.11 -5.07 9.29
N ALA A 155 -9.97 -5.85 8.63
CA ALA A 155 -11.03 -6.66 9.25
C ALA A 155 -10.53 -7.89 10.04
N ARG A 156 -9.38 -7.79 10.71
CA ARG A 156 -8.79 -8.79 11.60
C ARG A 156 -8.32 -8.15 12.90
N ASN A 157 -8.40 -8.87 14.01
CA ASN A 157 -7.69 -8.48 15.23
C ASN A 157 -6.18 -8.47 14.99
N ALA A 158 -5.47 -7.63 15.73
CA ALA A 158 -4.03 -7.68 15.87
C ALA A 158 -3.65 -8.44 17.14
N TRP A 159 -2.96 -9.55 17.02
CA TRP A 159 -2.33 -10.21 18.15
C TRP A 159 -0.95 -9.59 18.37
N LEU A 160 -0.79 -8.94 19.51
CA LEU A 160 0.43 -8.24 19.87
C LEU A 160 1.51 -9.22 20.31
N GLU A 161 1.11 -10.33 20.89
CA GLU A 161 2.00 -11.42 21.31
C GLU A 161 1.65 -12.75 20.62
N GLY A 162 2.64 -13.60 20.45
CA GLY A 162 2.47 -14.98 19.99
C GLY A 162 2.29 -15.18 18.49
N LEU A 163 2.08 -14.13 17.70
CA LEU A 163 1.98 -14.21 16.24
C LEU A 163 2.94 -13.24 15.54
N SER A 164 3.66 -13.74 14.56
CA SER A 164 4.43 -12.89 13.65
C SER A 164 3.54 -11.94 12.84
N PRO A 165 4.08 -10.87 12.25
CA PRO A 165 3.30 -9.99 11.37
C PRO A 165 2.67 -10.71 10.17
N LYS A 166 3.27 -11.82 9.69
CA LYS A 166 2.71 -12.65 8.62
C LYS A 166 1.49 -13.41 9.14
N GLU A 167 1.63 -14.12 10.25
CA GLU A 167 0.53 -14.88 10.87
C GLU A 167 -0.63 -13.99 11.28
N ASN A 168 -0.37 -12.77 11.74
CA ASN A 168 -1.37 -11.74 12.03
C ASN A 168 -2.22 -11.30 10.81
N ARG A 169 -1.79 -11.64 9.59
CA ARG A 169 -2.56 -11.42 8.35
C ARG A 169 -3.29 -12.66 7.85
N GLU A 170 -3.10 -13.79 8.50
CA GLU A 170 -3.61 -15.10 8.04
C GLU A 170 -4.48 -15.80 9.09
N ILE A 171 -4.00 -15.88 10.34
CA ILE A 171 -4.62 -16.68 11.40
C ILE A 171 -5.87 -16.00 12.00
N PRO A 172 -5.86 -14.72 12.45
CA PRO A 172 -7.07 -14.14 13.01
C PRO A 172 -8.18 -14.09 11.96
N PRO A 173 -9.43 -14.42 12.33
CA PRO A 173 -10.53 -14.48 11.37
C PRO A 173 -10.84 -13.09 10.79
N LEU A 174 -11.28 -13.09 9.52
CA LEU A 174 -11.82 -11.89 8.87
C LEU A 174 -13.25 -11.66 9.36
N ARG A 175 -13.53 -10.46 9.86
CA ARG A 175 -14.84 -10.02 10.36
C ARG A 175 -15.27 -8.72 9.69
N TYR A 176 -15.59 -8.79 8.40
CA TYR A 176 -16.01 -7.65 7.59
C TYR A 176 -17.30 -6.99 8.13
N SER A 177 -18.17 -7.78 8.76
CA SER A 177 -19.40 -7.28 9.36
C SER A 177 -19.19 -6.14 10.35
N LEU A 178 -18.05 -6.08 11.05
CA LEU A 178 -17.73 -5.01 11.99
C LEU A 178 -17.39 -3.70 11.23
N ALA A 179 -16.70 -3.78 10.10
CA ALA A 179 -16.46 -2.61 9.25
C ALA A 179 -17.77 -2.09 8.64
N TYR A 180 -18.67 -2.99 8.22
CA TYR A 180 -19.99 -2.61 7.72
C TYR A 180 -20.87 -1.97 8.80
N GLN A 181 -20.75 -2.46 10.05
CA GLN A 181 -21.45 -1.86 11.17
C GLN A 181 -20.91 -0.47 11.49
N LEU A 182 -19.59 -0.26 11.46
CA LEU A 182 -18.99 1.07 11.61
C LEU A 182 -19.56 2.06 10.57
N LYS A 183 -19.70 1.65 9.31
CA LYS A 183 -20.31 2.52 8.29
C LYS A 183 -21.74 2.86 8.59
N ARG A 184 -22.55 1.94 9.11
CA ARG A 184 -23.93 2.22 9.50
C ARG A 184 -24.03 3.16 10.71
N ASP A 185 -23.16 2.96 11.70
CA ASP A 185 -23.17 3.75 12.94
C ASP A 185 -22.55 5.16 12.73
N PHE A 186 -21.63 5.28 11.79
CA PHE A 186 -20.96 6.53 11.40
C PHE A 186 -21.17 6.85 9.90
N PRO A 187 -22.40 7.16 9.47
CA PRO A 187 -22.72 7.30 8.04
C PRO A 187 -21.99 8.47 7.36
N SER A 188 -21.57 9.48 8.14
CA SER A 188 -20.81 10.63 7.64
C SER A 188 -19.31 10.36 7.45
N LEU A 189 -18.78 9.28 8.04
CA LEU A 189 -17.38 8.91 7.89
C LEU A 189 -17.18 8.09 6.62
N THR A 190 -16.03 8.25 6.00
CA THR A 190 -15.56 7.37 4.92
C THR A 190 -14.91 6.15 5.55
N ILE A 191 -15.50 4.99 5.34
CA ILE A 191 -14.99 3.70 5.82
C ILE A 191 -14.51 2.87 4.63
N ALA A 192 -13.24 2.53 4.62
CA ALA A 192 -12.67 1.60 3.66
C ALA A 192 -12.27 0.29 4.36
N VAL A 193 -12.63 -0.85 3.76
CA VAL A 193 -12.30 -2.17 4.29
C VAL A 193 -11.02 -2.73 3.67
N ASN A 194 -10.25 -3.47 4.46
CA ASN A 194 -9.02 -4.14 4.05
C ASN A 194 -8.92 -5.55 4.66
N GLY A 195 -8.23 -6.45 4.00
CA GLY A 195 -7.87 -7.78 4.49
C GLY A 195 -8.45 -8.92 3.63
N GLY A 196 -7.59 -9.80 3.11
CA GLY A 196 -7.98 -11.02 2.41
C GLY A 196 -8.61 -10.85 1.02
N ILE A 197 -8.70 -9.64 0.49
CA ILE A 197 -9.37 -9.32 -0.77
C ILE A 197 -8.43 -9.64 -1.94
N THR A 198 -8.90 -10.44 -2.90
CA THR A 198 -8.10 -11.01 -3.99
C THR A 198 -8.73 -10.87 -5.38
N GLY A 199 -9.91 -10.25 -5.52
CA GLY A 199 -10.56 -10.11 -6.83
C GLY A 199 -11.63 -9.03 -6.88
N ASN A 200 -12.02 -8.65 -8.10
CA ASN A 200 -12.98 -7.58 -8.35
C ASN A 200 -14.38 -7.88 -7.79
N ASP A 201 -14.82 -9.15 -7.84
CA ASP A 201 -16.13 -9.52 -7.28
C ASP A 201 -16.20 -9.26 -5.78
N GLN A 202 -15.11 -9.52 -5.05
CA GLN A 202 -15.02 -9.22 -3.62
C GLN A 202 -14.99 -7.69 -3.39
N ILE A 203 -14.26 -6.93 -4.22
CA ILE A 203 -14.24 -5.47 -4.14
C ILE A 203 -15.66 -4.93 -4.35
N ALA A 204 -16.35 -5.37 -5.42
CA ALA A 204 -17.71 -4.96 -5.73
C ALA A 204 -18.71 -5.31 -4.60
N GLU A 205 -18.56 -6.49 -3.98
CA GLU A 205 -19.40 -6.89 -2.85
C GLU A 205 -19.18 -5.99 -1.63
N HIS A 206 -17.92 -5.70 -1.29
CA HIS A 206 -17.61 -4.80 -0.17
C HIS A 206 -18.13 -3.37 -0.39
N LEU A 207 -18.03 -2.85 -1.62
CA LEU A 207 -18.51 -1.49 -1.96
C LEU A 207 -20.03 -1.31 -1.83
N LYS A 208 -20.81 -2.38 -1.70
CA LYS A 208 -22.24 -2.28 -1.33
C LYS A 208 -22.44 -1.88 0.13
N HIS A 209 -21.45 -1.98 0.97
CA HIS A 209 -21.53 -1.83 2.42
C HIS A 209 -20.66 -0.71 2.98
N VAL A 210 -19.59 -0.34 2.28
CA VAL A 210 -18.60 0.66 2.70
C VAL A 210 -18.20 1.55 1.51
N ASP A 211 -17.48 2.64 1.79
CA ASP A 211 -17.16 3.65 0.78
C ASP A 211 -15.91 3.32 -0.03
N GLY A 212 -15.09 2.37 0.44
CA GLY A 212 -13.85 2.05 -0.22
C GLY A 212 -13.30 0.67 0.14
N VAL A 213 -12.36 0.22 -0.69
CA VAL A 213 -11.66 -1.07 -0.48
C VAL A 213 -10.17 -0.85 -0.66
N MET A 214 -9.38 -1.29 0.33
CA MET A 214 -7.93 -1.31 0.23
C MET A 214 -7.43 -2.73 -0.03
N VAL A 215 -6.81 -2.96 -1.17
CA VAL A 215 -6.18 -4.24 -1.52
C VAL A 215 -4.70 -4.20 -1.13
N GLY A 216 -4.21 -5.26 -0.51
CA GLY A 216 -2.81 -5.35 -0.08
C GLY A 216 -2.00 -6.34 -0.92
N ARG A 217 -1.80 -7.53 -0.38
CA ARG A 217 -0.88 -8.54 -0.94
C ARG A 217 -1.20 -8.95 -2.38
N GLU A 218 -2.48 -9.00 -2.74
CA GLU A 218 -2.90 -9.35 -4.09
C GLU A 218 -2.39 -8.33 -5.11
N ALA A 219 -2.48 -7.03 -4.81
CA ALA A 219 -1.94 -5.99 -5.69
C ALA A 219 -0.43 -6.13 -5.95
N TYR A 220 0.32 -6.77 -5.03
CA TYR A 220 1.75 -7.05 -5.21
C TYR A 220 2.00 -8.36 -5.97
N HIS A 221 1.27 -9.43 -5.65
CA HIS A 221 1.48 -10.75 -6.23
C HIS A 221 0.85 -10.91 -7.62
N ASN A 222 -0.23 -10.19 -7.89
CA ASN A 222 -0.96 -10.17 -9.15
C ASN A 222 -1.27 -8.72 -9.57
N PRO A 223 -0.24 -7.89 -9.81
CA PRO A 223 -0.44 -6.47 -10.09
C PRO A 223 -1.27 -6.23 -11.36
N TRP A 224 -1.33 -7.17 -12.29
CA TRP A 224 -2.14 -7.02 -13.50
C TRP A 224 -3.64 -6.83 -13.21
N LEU A 225 -4.12 -7.27 -12.05
CA LEU A 225 -5.48 -7.00 -11.60
C LEU A 225 -5.82 -5.50 -11.56
N LEU A 226 -4.83 -4.65 -11.27
CA LEU A 226 -5.02 -3.20 -11.18
C LEU A 226 -5.48 -2.58 -12.51
N THR A 227 -5.15 -3.19 -13.65
CA THR A 227 -5.54 -2.66 -14.98
C THR A 227 -7.05 -2.67 -15.23
N THR A 228 -7.79 -3.43 -14.43
CA THR A 228 -9.25 -3.52 -14.52
C THR A 228 -9.98 -2.54 -13.59
N TRP A 229 -9.27 -1.87 -12.67
CA TRP A 229 -9.94 -1.12 -11.60
C TRP A 229 -10.47 0.23 -12.05
N ASP A 230 -9.74 0.91 -12.96
CA ASP A 230 -10.16 2.23 -13.42
C ASP A 230 -11.49 2.14 -14.17
N GLU A 231 -11.68 1.10 -15.00
CA GLU A 231 -12.97 0.77 -15.64
C GLU A 231 -14.02 0.30 -14.64
N ALA A 232 -13.67 -0.68 -13.79
CA ALA A 232 -14.66 -1.37 -12.95
C ALA A 232 -15.21 -0.50 -11.81
N PHE A 233 -14.42 0.47 -11.31
CA PHE A 233 -14.73 1.20 -10.08
C PHE A 233 -14.66 2.74 -10.21
N PHE A 234 -14.19 3.27 -11.33
CA PHE A 234 -14.04 4.71 -11.55
C PHE A 234 -14.66 5.20 -12.86
N GLU A 235 -15.44 4.34 -13.54
CA GLU A 235 -16.16 4.66 -14.78
C GLU A 235 -15.25 5.14 -15.93
N ASP A 236 -13.97 4.80 -15.90
CA ASP A 236 -13.04 5.09 -16.99
C ASP A 236 -13.21 4.08 -18.15
N ALA A 237 -12.63 4.39 -19.30
CA ALA A 237 -12.61 3.47 -20.42
C ALA A 237 -11.75 2.22 -20.12
N PRO A 238 -12.05 1.05 -20.75
CA PRO A 238 -11.23 -0.15 -20.62
C PRO A 238 -9.76 0.11 -20.91
N SER A 239 -8.90 -0.53 -20.13
CA SER A 239 -7.46 -0.40 -20.31
C SER A 239 -7.02 -1.06 -21.62
N THR A 240 -6.24 -0.34 -22.42
CA THR A 240 -5.59 -0.85 -23.65
C THR A 240 -4.15 -1.28 -23.41
N LEU A 241 -3.71 -1.35 -22.15
CA LEU A 241 -2.35 -1.73 -21.80
C LEU A 241 -2.06 -3.18 -22.19
N THR A 242 -0.86 -3.41 -22.70
CA THR A 242 -0.30 -4.76 -22.83
C THR A 242 0.82 -4.95 -21.80
N ARG A 243 1.09 -6.20 -21.42
CA ARG A 243 2.17 -6.50 -20.49
C ARG A 243 3.53 -6.08 -21.06
N GLU A 244 3.72 -6.25 -22.35
CA GLU A 244 4.94 -5.82 -23.04
C GLU A 244 5.17 -4.31 -22.91
N ALA A 245 4.12 -3.52 -23.13
CA ALA A 245 4.21 -2.06 -23.00
C ALA A 245 4.57 -1.64 -21.56
N VAL A 246 4.00 -2.32 -20.57
CA VAL A 246 4.34 -2.08 -19.16
C VAL A 246 5.78 -2.52 -18.83
N GLU A 247 6.20 -3.68 -19.34
CA GLU A 247 7.56 -4.18 -19.17
C GLU A 247 8.58 -3.23 -19.80
N GLU A 248 8.30 -2.72 -21.00
CA GLU A 248 9.18 -1.76 -21.70
C GLU A 248 9.32 -0.45 -20.90
N GLN A 249 8.20 0.08 -20.37
CA GLN A 249 8.23 1.25 -19.51
C GLN A 249 9.01 0.99 -18.21
N MET A 250 8.89 -0.20 -17.62
CA MET A 250 9.68 -0.59 -16.45
C MET A 250 11.16 -0.71 -16.76
N VAL A 251 11.54 -1.22 -17.94
CA VAL A 251 12.95 -1.25 -18.36
C VAL A 251 13.50 0.16 -18.52
N ALA A 252 12.78 1.05 -19.18
CA ALA A 252 13.17 2.45 -19.30
C ALA A 252 13.30 3.15 -17.94
N TYR A 253 12.38 2.84 -17.00
CA TYR A 253 12.46 3.32 -15.63
C TYR A 253 13.69 2.79 -14.89
N MET A 254 14.07 1.52 -15.07
CA MET A 254 15.28 0.94 -14.48
C MET A 254 16.54 1.64 -15.02
N GLU A 255 16.61 1.90 -16.33
CA GLU A 255 17.70 2.64 -16.97
C GLU A 255 17.82 4.06 -16.39
N ARG A 256 16.68 4.77 -16.27
CA ARG A 256 16.59 6.11 -15.66
C ARG A 256 17.06 6.11 -14.19
N ALA A 257 16.53 5.19 -13.39
CA ALA A 257 16.85 5.10 -11.96
C ALA A 257 18.34 4.76 -11.71
N PHE A 258 18.97 4.03 -12.61
CA PHE A 258 20.40 3.76 -12.52
C PHE A 258 21.22 5.04 -12.80
N ILE A 259 20.85 5.83 -13.81
CA ILE A 259 21.52 7.09 -14.15
C ILE A 259 21.37 8.12 -13.03
N GLU A 260 20.17 8.26 -12.48
CA GLU A 260 19.85 9.28 -11.47
C GLU A 260 20.39 8.94 -10.08
N ASP A 261 20.33 7.66 -9.69
CA ASP A 261 20.51 7.23 -8.30
C ASP A 261 21.54 6.11 -8.13
N GLY A 262 22.06 5.54 -9.20
CA GLY A 262 22.84 4.32 -9.16
C GLY A 262 22.01 3.10 -8.75
N CYS A 263 20.66 3.18 -8.83
CA CYS A 263 19.79 2.09 -8.41
C CYS A 263 19.91 0.91 -9.38
N PRO A 264 20.35 -0.28 -8.93
CA PRO A 264 20.50 -1.41 -9.82
C PRO A 264 19.13 -1.98 -10.24
N TRP A 265 18.99 -2.38 -11.49
CA TRP A 265 17.73 -2.86 -12.06
C TRP A 265 17.06 -3.98 -11.26
N TYR A 266 17.83 -4.90 -10.67
CA TYR A 266 17.28 -6.02 -9.90
C TYR A 266 16.60 -5.59 -8.58
N ALA A 267 16.92 -4.42 -8.05
CA ALA A 267 16.20 -3.84 -6.91
C ALA A 267 14.80 -3.39 -7.31
N ILE A 268 14.59 -3.07 -8.59
CA ILE A 268 13.31 -2.64 -9.17
C ILE A 268 12.54 -3.85 -9.71
N ALA A 269 13.22 -4.73 -10.47
CA ALA A 269 12.61 -5.88 -11.13
C ALA A 269 11.86 -6.83 -10.17
N ARG A 270 12.28 -6.90 -8.91
CA ARG A 270 11.61 -7.73 -7.88
C ARG A 270 10.12 -7.41 -7.74
N HIS A 271 9.71 -6.17 -8.04
CA HIS A 271 8.31 -5.74 -7.93
C HIS A 271 7.44 -6.16 -9.10
N MET A 272 8.04 -6.43 -10.25
CA MET A 272 7.28 -6.84 -11.43
C MET A 272 7.14 -8.36 -11.61
N LEU A 273 7.69 -9.17 -10.67
CA LEU A 273 7.66 -10.63 -10.78
C LEU A 273 6.25 -11.23 -10.84
N GLY A 274 5.24 -10.51 -10.32
CA GLY A 274 3.83 -10.87 -10.42
C GLY A 274 3.13 -10.47 -11.74
N LEU A 275 3.76 -9.65 -12.58
CA LEU A 275 3.12 -9.03 -13.76
C LEU A 275 2.54 -10.06 -14.75
N ARG A 276 3.18 -11.21 -14.85
CA ARG A 276 2.73 -12.32 -15.70
C ARG A 276 2.00 -13.44 -14.93
N HIS A 277 1.42 -13.12 -13.77
CA HIS A 277 0.68 -14.10 -13.00
C HIS A 277 -0.38 -14.81 -13.84
N GLY A 278 -0.47 -16.15 -13.72
CA GLY A 278 -1.45 -16.97 -14.46
C GLY A 278 -1.12 -17.24 -15.93
N LEU A 279 -0.08 -16.64 -16.52
CA LEU A 279 0.25 -16.85 -17.93
C LEU A 279 1.20 -18.04 -18.14
N ARG A 280 1.09 -18.66 -19.34
CA ARG A 280 2.08 -19.62 -19.81
C ARG A 280 3.45 -18.93 -19.89
N GLY A 281 4.50 -19.64 -19.49
CA GLY A 281 5.88 -19.08 -19.50
C GLY A 281 6.22 -18.18 -18.30
N ALA A 282 5.27 -17.75 -17.48
CA ALA A 282 5.48 -16.85 -16.33
C ALA A 282 6.58 -17.33 -15.36
N ARG A 283 6.71 -18.67 -15.16
CA ARG A 283 7.77 -19.22 -14.30
C ARG A 283 9.16 -18.96 -14.86
N LYS A 284 9.36 -19.20 -16.18
CA LYS A 284 10.64 -18.98 -16.86
C LYS A 284 11.00 -17.51 -16.89
N TRP A 285 10.02 -16.65 -17.20
CA TRP A 285 10.17 -15.21 -17.17
C TRP A 285 10.63 -14.70 -15.81
N ARG A 286 10.00 -15.13 -14.70
CA ARG A 286 10.43 -14.79 -13.33
C ARG A 286 11.83 -15.29 -13.00
N GLN A 287 12.19 -16.50 -13.47
CA GLN A 287 13.53 -17.06 -13.24
C GLN A 287 14.63 -16.17 -13.86
N VAL A 288 14.40 -15.64 -15.06
CA VAL A 288 15.34 -14.71 -15.71
C VAL A 288 15.53 -13.44 -14.87
N TRP A 289 14.44 -12.77 -14.47
CA TRP A 289 14.50 -11.56 -13.66
C TRP A 289 15.07 -11.77 -12.26
N SER A 290 15.13 -13.00 -11.79
CA SER A 290 15.69 -13.39 -10.48
C SER A 290 17.08 -14.03 -10.58
N ASP A 291 17.64 -14.18 -11.79
CA ASP A 291 18.94 -14.83 -11.98
C ASP A 291 20.10 -13.88 -11.64
N HIS A 292 20.81 -14.20 -10.57
CA HIS A 292 21.96 -13.42 -10.11
C HIS A 292 23.09 -13.30 -11.13
N ARG A 293 23.21 -14.25 -12.06
CA ARG A 293 24.24 -14.26 -13.11
C ARG A 293 24.00 -13.17 -14.16
N LEU A 294 22.75 -12.70 -14.30
CA LEU A 294 22.38 -11.68 -15.25
C LEU A 294 22.53 -10.24 -14.69
N LYS A 295 22.85 -10.09 -13.42
CA LYS A 295 23.03 -8.75 -12.79
C LYS A 295 24.01 -7.82 -13.51
N PRO A 296 25.10 -8.29 -14.13
CA PRO A 296 25.99 -7.42 -14.88
C PRO A 296 25.42 -6.90 -16.21
N LEU A 297 24.36 -7.51 -16.74
CA LEU A 297 23.73 -7.10 -17.99
C LEU A 297 22.82 -5.89 -17.81
N PRO A 298 22.66 -5.05 -18.84
CA PRO A 298 21.65 -4.01 -18.86
C PRO A 298 20.24 -4.59 -18.78
N PRO A 299 19.27 -3.89 -18.18
CA PRO A 299 17.90 -4.41 -18.02
C PRO A 299 17.20 -4.72 -19.33
N ARG A 300 17.54 -4.04 -20.42
CA ARG A 300 16.99 -4.28 -21.77
C ARG A 300 17.43 -5.63 -22.32
N GLU A 301 18.67 -6.05 -22.11
CA GLU A 301 19.14 -7.37 -22.51
C GLU A 301 18.47 -8.47 -21.66
N VAL A 302 18.34 -8.26 -20.36
CA VAL A 302 17.64 -9.19 -19.45
C VAL A 302 16.18 -9.35 -19.87
N TRP A 303 15.51 -8.27 -20.25
CA TRP A 303 14.15 -8.31 -20.77
C TRP A 303 14.03 -9.12 -22.06
N ALA A 304 14.95 -8.93 -23.01
CA ALA A 304 14.97 -9.71 -24.25
C ALA A 304 15.11 -11.23 -23.96
N ILE A 305 16.01 -11.60 -23.04
CA ILE A 305 16.17 -13.00 -22.59
C ILE A 305 14.88 -13.52 -21.93
N ALA A 306 14.25 -12.71 -21.08
CA ALA A 306 13.03 -13.08 -20.36
C ALA A 306 11.87 -13.36 -21.33
N ARG A 307 11.69 -12.52 -22.35
CA ARG A 307 10.67 -12.70 -23.40
C ARG A 307 10.92 -13.96 -24.21
N ALA A 308 12.13 -14.16 -24.69
CA ALA A 308 12.49 -15.36 -25.46
C ALA A 308 12.24 -16.66 -24.66
N GLN A 309 12.59 -16.68 -23.37
CA GLN A 309 12.36 -17.86 -22.52
C GLN A 309 10.89 -18.06 -22.13
N ALA A 310 10.08 -17.02 -22.12
CA ALA A 310 8.65 -17.12 -21.90
C ALA A 310 7.90 -17.77 -23.09
N GLY A 311 8.55 -17.93 -24.24
CA GLY A 311 7.97 -18.50 -25.44
C GLY A 311 7.16 -17.48 -26.25
N GLU A 312 7.40 -16.19 -26.06
CA GLU A 312 7.00 -15.13 -26.97
C GLU A 312 7.98 -15.10 -28.16
N GLU A 313 7.83 -16.06 -29.09
CA GLU A 313 8.29 -15.84 -30.42
C GLU A 313 7.50 -14.64 -30.98
N THR A 314 8.21 -13.61 -31.40
CA THR A 314 7.69 -12.56 -32.24
C THR A 314 6.76 -13.19 -33.27
N GLU A 315 5.48 -12.83 -33.31
CA GLU A 315 4.71 -12.83 -34.54
C GLU A 315 5.42 -11.83 -35.50
N ALA A 316 6.56 -12.30 -36.00
CA ALA A 316 7.22 -11.70 -37.12
C ALA A 316 6.41 -12.09 -38.33
N THR A 317 5.55 -11.12 -38.78
CA THR A 317 5.28 -10.94 -40.22
C THR A 317 5.27 -12.21 -41.04
N SER A 318 4.11 -12.86 -41.17
CA SER A 318 3.76 -13.53 -42.41
C SER A 318 2.79 -12.65 -43.18
N ALA A 319 3.37 -11.99 -44.19
CA ALA A 319 2.68 -11.26 -45.23
C ALA A 319 1.68 -12.12 -45.97
#